data_9492a8114a1947e78624e7ddc0a4f761
#
_entry.id   9492a8114a1947e78624e7ddc0a4f761
#
_cell.length_a   1.000
_cell.length_b   1.000
_cell.length_c   1.000
_cell.angle_alpha   90.00
_cell.angle_beta   90.00
_cell.angle_gamma   90.00
#
_symmetry.space_group_name_H-M   'P 1'
#
loop_
_entity.id
_entity.type
_entity.pdbx_description
1 polymer ?
#
loop_
_entity_poly.entity_id
_entity_poly.type
_entity_poly.pdbx_seq_one_letter_code
_entity_poly.pdbx_strand_id
1 'polypeptide(L)'
;MSIKQFDYKKEVTEGKTYNILKPLGRFVAKLRFRIKYVGAENIPQEGGFILASNHIDLIDPMMIGLGIDNRQLHFMAKKELWKHWIVAWAFTKVNGFPIARGAADADAFKYAMQIPQKGYILGIFPEGTRSRNGKPGKPKRGVARIAAGAKCGVLPVSIYNDEGCKKHSRITIRYGKMIPYEELGFTDEKPTREEEEAATEKIFGEIVALWEEGHCE
;
A
#
# COMPACT_ATOMS: atom_id res chain seq x y z
N MET A 1 -29.48 -10.64 -3.13
CA MET A 1 -28.97 -9.82 -2.01
C MET A 1 -28.23 -8.62 -2.60
N SER A 2 -28.69 -7.41 -2.34
CA SER A 2 -28.04 -6.17 -2.84
C SER A 2 -26.62 -6.09 -2.31
N ILE A 3 -25.64 -5.94 -3.21
CA ILE A 3 -24.23 -5.70 -2.86
C ILE A 3 -24.20 -4.33 -2.19
N LYS A 4 -23.94 -4.27 -0.87
CA LYS A 4 -23.75 -2.98 -0.20
C LYS A 4 -22.57 -2.28 -0.86
N GLN A 5 -22.86 -1.20 -1.56
CA GLN A 5 -21.84 -0.33 -2.15
C GLN A 5 -21.00 0.23 -1.00
N PHE A 6 -19.66 0.27 -1.18
CA PHE A 6 -18.77 0.87 -0.19
C PHE A 6 -19.11 2.35 -0.02
N ASP A 7 -19.29 2.78 1.22
CA ASP A 7 -19.63 4.16 1.54
C ASP A 7 -18.34 4.99 1.75
N TYR A 8 -17.94 5.74 0.74
CA TYR A 8 -16.79 6.65 0.80
C TYR A 8 -17.03 7.91 1.65
N LYS A 9 -18.28 8.16 2.07
CA LYS A 9 -18.61 9.25 3.00
C LYS A 9 -18.41 8.85 4.46
N LYS A 10 -18.26 7.54 4.70
CA LYS A 10 -17.99 7.02 6.03
C LYS A 10 -16.63 7.55 6.52
N GLU A 11 -16.58 7.92 7.78
CA GLU A 11 -15.33 8.32 8.42
C GLU A 11 -14.29 7.22 8.36
N VAL A 12 -13.04 7.61 8.03
CA VAL A 12 -11.90 6.70 8.10
C VAL A 12 -11.59 6.42 9.56
N THR A 13 -11.59 5.16 9.93
CA THR A 13 -11.29 4.70 11.30
C THR A 13 -10.52 3.40 11.25
N GLU A 14 -9.74 3.13 12.29
CA GLU A 14 -9.09 1.84 12.47
C GLU A 14 -10.09 0.74 12.81
N GLY A 15 -9.94 -0.41 12.16
CA GLY A 15 -10.81 -1.56 12.37
C GLY A 15 -10.42 -2.37 13.60
N LYS A 16 -11.30 -2.49 14.60
CA LYS A 16 -11.06 -3.37 15.78
C LYS A 16 -10.71 -4.81 15.35
N THR A 17 -11.33 -5.32 14.31
CA THR A 17 -11.11 -6.66 13.75
C THR A 17 -9.69 -6.83 13.21
N TYR A 18 -9.06 -5.77 12.70
CA TYR A 18 -7.69 -5.80 12.20
C TYR A 18 -6.71 -6.26 13.29
N ASN A 19 -6.80 -5.68 14.47
CA ASN A 19 -5.92 -6.00 15.60
C ASN A 19 -6.11 -7.44 16.12
N ILE A 20 -7.32 -7.98 15.99
CA ILE A 20 -7.62 -9.39 16.36
C ILE A 20 -7.07 -10.35 15.29
N LEU A 21 -7.21 -10.02 14.01
CA LEU A 21 -6.79 -10.87 12.90
C LEU A 21 -5.28 -10.85 12.64
N LYS A 22 -4.60 -9.75 12.99
CA LYS A 22 -3.18 -9.56 12.72
C LYS A 22 -2.27 -10.62 13.35
N PRO A 23 -2.39 -10.98 14.65
CA PRO A 23 -1.61 -12.06 15.24
C PRO A 23 -1.84 -13.41 14.55
N LEU A 24 -3.09 -13.72 14.20
CA LEU A 24 -3.43 -14.94 13.46
C LEU A 24 -2.80 -14.92 12.06
N GLY A 25 -2.88 -13.77 11.37
CA GLY A 25 -2.24 -13.59 10.07
C GLY A 25 -0.71 -13.77 10.14
N ARG A 26 -0.06 -13.25 11.18
CA ARG A 26 1.38 -13.46 11.43
C ARG A 26 1.72 -14.94 11.63
N PHE A 27 0.92 -15.64 12.41
CA PHE A 27 1.11 -17.06 12.64
C PHE A 27 0.98 -17.87 11.34
N VAL A 28 -0.09 -17.67 10.58
CA VAL A 28 -0.31 -18.33 9.28
C VAL A 28 0.80 -17.99 8.28
N ALA A 29 1.21 -16.73 8.22
CA ALA A 29 2.29 -16.28 7.32
C ALA A 29 3.62 -16.97 7.66
N LYS A 30 3.96 -17.11 8.96
CA LYS A 30 5.17 -17.85 9.41
C LYS A 30 5.12 -19.34 9.06
N LEU A 31 3.95 -19.97 9.10
CA LEU A 31 3.80 -21.37 8.68
C LEU A 31 3.89 -21.54 7.15
N ARG A 32 3.51 -20.52 6.40
CA ARG A 32 3.38 -20.59 4.93
C ARG A 32 4.62 -20.10 4.21
N PHE A 33 5.34 -19.10 4.78
CA PHE A 33 6.45 -18.40 4.16
C PHE A 33 7.60 -18.16 5.15
N ARG A 34 8.80 -17.97 4.61
CA ARG A 34 9.98 -17.50 5.36
C ARG A 34 10.12 -15.99 5.12
N ILE A 35 9.43 -15.19 5.94
CA ILE A 35 9.41 -13.74 5.76
C ILE A 35 10.48 -13.10 6.62
N LYS A 36 11.25 -12.19 6.02
CA LYS A 36 12.19 -11.30 6.71
C LYS A 36 11.76 -9.86 6.48
N TYR A 37 11.64 -9.11 7.56
CA TYR A 37 11.34 -7.68 7.55
C TYR A 37 12.63 -6.91 7.84
N VAL A 38 12.96 -5.91 7.01
CA VAL A 38 14.16 -5.08 7.12
C VAL A 38 13.70 -3.62 7.12
N GLY A 39 14.32 -2.79 7.98
CA GLY A 39 14.00 -1.36 8.05
C GLY A 39 12.65 -1.05 8.70
N ALA A 40 12.08 -1.97 9.50
CA ALA A 40 10.80 -1.73 10.17
C ALA A 40 10.86 -0.54 11.15
N GLU A 41 12.04 -0.19 11.64
CA GLU A 41 12.33 1.00 12.44
C GLU A 41 12.13 2.32 11.68
N ASN A 42 12.14 2.29 10.34
CA ASN A 42 11.87 3.46 9.50
C ASN A 42 10.38 3.83 9.44
N ILE A 43 9.49 2.97 9.95
CA ILE A 43 8.04 3.20 9.93
C ILE A 43 7.69 4.23 11.01
N PRO A 44 7.19 5.43 10.64
CA PRO A 44 6.79 6.43 11.63
C PRO A 44 5.71 5.89 12.58
N GLN A 45 5.90 6.13 13.87
CA GLN A 45 4.94 5.69 14.89
C GLN A 45 3.70 6.58 14.94
N GLU A 46 3.80 7.82 14.46
CA GLU A 46 2.73 8.82 14.44
C GLU A 46 2.64 9.49 13.08
N GLY A 47 1.58 10.28 12.89
CA GLY A 47 1.33 10.99 11.65
C GLY A 47 0.84 10.08 10.52
N GLY A 48 0.28 10.68 9.48
CA GLY A 48 -0.21 9.98 8.31
C GLY A 48 0.78 10.04 7.16
N PHE A 49 0.89 8.93 6.42
CA PHE A 49 1.76 8.85 5.26
C PHE A 49 1.26 7.80 4.27
N ILE A 50 1.83 7.83 3.07
CA ILE A 50 1.62 6.79 2.08
C ILE A 50 2.76 5.77 2.18
N LEU A 51 2.41 4.49 2.21
CA LEU A 51 3.32 3.37 2.04
C LEU A 51 3.20 2.91 0.59
N ALA A 52 4.25 3.10 -0.21
CA ALA A 52 4.26 2.75 -1.62
C ALA A 52 5.14 1.52 -1.86
N SER A 53 4.61 0.48 -2.54
CA SER A 53 5.35 -0.77 -2.77
C SER A 53 5.14 -1.30 -4.19
N ASN A 54 6.09 -2.11 -4.69
CA ASN A 54 5.86 -2.97 -5.85
C ASN A 54 4.82 -4.06 -5.53
N HIS A 55 4.19 -4.62 -6.56
CA HIS A 55 3.07 -5.56 -6.41
C HIS A 55 3.29 -6.84 -7.20
N ILE A 56 3.45 -7.96 -6.52
CA ILE A 56 3.71 -9.27 -7.12
C ILE A 56 2.61 -10.30 -6.83
N ASP A 57 1.94 -10.22 -5.68
CA ASP A 57 0.91 -11.19 -5.29
C ASP A 57 -0.31 -10.53 -4.62
N LEU A 58 -1.44 -11.25 -4.60
CA LEU A 58 -2.68 -10.79 -3.95
C LEU A 58 -2.52 -10.56 -2.44
N ILE A 59 -1.60 -11.29 -1.82
CA ILE A 59 -1.36 -11.22 -0.36
C ILE A 59 -0.40 -10.09 0.05
N ASP A 60 0.21 -9.36 -0.90
CA ASP A 60 1.19 -8.30 -0.61
C ASP A 60 0.71 -7.27 0.43
N PRO A 61 -0.53 -6.72 0.34
CA PRO A 61 -1.01 -5.78 1.33
C PRO A 61 -1.01 -6.35 2.75
N MET A 62 -1.39 -7.63 2.86
CA MET A 62 -1.37 -8.35 4.14
C MET A 62 0.07 -8.53 4.62
N MET A 63 0.97 -8.99 3.75
CA MET A 63 2.37 -9.25 4.12
C MET A 63 3.07 -7.99 4.61
N ILE A 64 2.89 -6.86 3.92
CA ILE A 64 3.40 -5.55 4.35
C ILE A 64 2.78 -5.17 5.71
N GLY A 65 1.45 -5.25 5.84
CA GLY A 65 0.74 -4.86 7.07
C GLY A 65 1.12 -5.70 8.30
N LEU A 66 1.52 -6.97 8.10
CA LEU A 66 1.99 -7.83 9.18
C LEU A 66 3.35 -7.38 9.75
N GLY A 67 4.19 -6.69 8.97
CA GLY A 67 5.46 -6.14 9.42
C GLY A 67 5.34 -4.81 10.17
N ILE A 68 4.18 -4.15 10.13
CA ILE A 68 3.93 -2.90 10.85
C ILE A 68 3.41 -3.24 12.25
N ASP A 69 4.04 -2.78 13.34
CA ASP A 69 3.64 -3.22 14.68
C ASP A 69 2.38 -2.53 15.20
N ASN A 70 2.45 -1.30 15.63
CA ASN A 70 1.41 -0.63 16.41
C ASN A 70 0.41 0.17 15.57
N ARG A 71 0.40 -0.02 14.25
CA ARG A 71 -0.44 0.76 13.33
C ARG A 71 -1.14 -0.15 12.33
N GLN A 72 -2.21 0.37 11.75
CA GLN A 72 -3.00 -0.34 10.75
C GLN A 72 -2.75 0.23 9.35
N LEU A 73 -2.69 -0.65 8.37
CA LEU A 73 -2.57 -0.31 6.96
C LEU A 73 -3.96 -0.28 6.32
N HIS A 74 -4.31 0.83 5.69
CA HIS A 74 -5.46 0.93 4.79
C HIS A 74 -4.97 0.73 3.37
N PHE A 75 -5.71 0.03 2.53
CA PHE A 75 -5.25 -0.22 1.16
C PHE A 75 -6.38 -0.24 0.13
N MET A 76 -6.03 0.20 -1.08
CA MET A 76 -6.94 0.18 -2.22
C MET A 76 -6.96 -1.19 -2.86
N ALA A 77 -8.15 -1.70 -3.14
CA ALA A 77 -8.32 -2.95 -3.85
C ALA A 77 -9.30 -2.80 -5.02
N LYS A 78 -9.17 -3.66 -6.01
CA LYS A 78 -9.97 -3.62 -7.24
C LYS A 78 -11.47 -3.73 -6.93
N LYS A 79 -12.30 -2.79 -7.44
CA LYS A 79 -13.75 -2.71 -7.18
C LYS A 79 -14.50 -4.01 -7.48
N GLU A 80 -14.03 -4.79 -8.45
CA GLU A 80 -14.64 -6.07 -8.83
C GLU A 80 -14.56 -7.13 -7.73
N LEU A 81 -13.63 -7.01 -6.76
CA LEU A 81 -13.59 -7.89 -5.59
C LEU A 81 -14.83 -7.72 -4.71
N TRP A 82 -15.44 -6.54 -4.71
CA TRP A 82 -16.68 -6.26 -3.97
C TRP A 82 -17.94 -6.88 -4.58
N LYS A 83 -17.84 -7.50 -5.77
CA LYS A 83 -18.94 -8.30 -6.34
C LYS A 83 -19.23 -9.56 -5.51
N HIS A 84 -18.25 -10.05 -4.76
CA HIS A 84 -18.38 -11.20 -3.88
C HIS A 84 -18.51 -10.73 -2.43
N TRP A 85 -19.69 -10.85 -1.83
CA TRP A 85 -20.00 -10.28 -0.52
C TRP A 85 -19.05 -10.73 0.61
N ILE A 86 -18.61 -12.02 0.61
CA ILE A 86 -17.65 -12.54 1.60
C ILE A 86 -16.30 -11.84 1.45
N VAL A 87 -15.84 -11.68 0.20
CA VAL A 87 -14.57 -11.01 -0.09
C VAL A 87 -14.66 -9.53 0.30
N ALA A 88 -15.74 -8.85 -0.09
CA ALA A 88 -16.00 -7.46 0.29
C ALA A 88 -15.99 -7.27 1.81
N TRP A 89 -16.68 -8.16 2.53
CA TRP A 89 -16.70 -8.15 3.99
C TRP A 89 -15.29 -8.34 4.58
N ALA A 90 -14.55 -9.35 4.12
CA ALA A 90 -13.21 -9.63 4.61
C ALA A 90 -12.24 -8.47 4.37
N PHE A 91 -12.22 -7.90 3.15
CA PHE A 91 -11.36 -6.76 2.82
C PHE A 91 -11.72 -5.53 3.65
N THR A 92 -13.01 -5.23 3.82
CA THR A 92 -13.45 -4.10 4.65
C THR A 92 -13.04 -4.26 6.11
N LYS A 93 -13.02 -5.50 6.63
CA LYS A 93 -12.60 -5.78 8.02
C LYS A 93 -11.09 -5.61 8.26
N VAL A 94 -10.31 -5.59 7.19
CA VAL A 94 -8.86 -5.34 7.24
C VAL A 94 -8.50 -4.01 6.56
N ASN A 95 -9.40 -3.03 6.63
CA ASN A 95 -9.23 -1.66 6.12
C ASN A 95 -9.02 -1.55 4.60
N GLY A 96 -9.46 -2.55 3.84
CA GLY A 96 -9.50 -2.47 2.38
C GLY A 96 -10.69 -1.67 1.89
N PHE A 97 -10.51 -0.85 0.84
CA PHE A 97 -11.57 -0.13 0.17
C PHE A 97 -11.47 -0.26 -1.36
N PRO A 98 -12.61 -0.22 -2.08
CA PRO A 98 -12.63 -0.41 -3.52
C PRO A 98 -12.10 0.80 -4.29
N ILE A 99 -11.50 0.55 -5.47
CA ILE A 99 -11.20 1.57 -6.48
C ILE A 99 -11.52 1.04 -7.87
N ALA A 100 -12.17 1.85 -8.69
CA ALA A 100 -12.37 1.56 -10.10
C ALA A 100 -11.10 1.93 -10.88
N ARG A 101 -10.41 0.91 -11.41
CA ARG A 101 -9.17 1.11 -12.18
C ARG A 101 -9.49 1.67 -13.56
N GLY A 102 -8.73 2.67 -14.01
CA GLY A 102 -8.85 3.25 -15.36
C GLY A 102 -9.96 4.29 -15.52
N ALA A 103 -10.83 4.48 -14.54
CA ALA A 103 -11.78 5.57 -14.47
C ALA A 103 -11.31 6.62 -13.45
N ALA A 104 -11.73 7.87 -13.62
CA ALA A 104 -11.52 8.90 -12.60
C ALA A 104 -12.49 8.64 -11.42
N ASP A 105 -12.12 7.72 -10.52
CA ASP A 105 -12.90 7.42 -9.32
C ASP A 105 -12.61 8.49 -8.24
N ALA A 106 -13.22 9.66 -8.45
CA ALA A 106 -12.98 10.83 -7.60
C ALA A 106 -13.28 10.57 -6.13
N ASP A 107 -14.32 9.78 -5.82
CA ASP A 107 -14.69 9.47 -4.45
C ASP A 107 -13.66 8.56 -3.77
N ALA A 108 -13.18 7.54 -4.47
CA ALA A 108 -12.10 6.68 -3.97
C ALA A 108 -10.79 7.46 -3.77
N PHE A 109 -10.45 8.40 -4.67
CA PHE A 109 -9.28 9.26 -4.51
C PHE A 109 -9.43 10.22 -3.32
N LYS A 110 -10.59 10.86 -3.15
CA LYS A 110 -10.86 11.71 -1.97
C LYS A 110 -10.76 10.91 -0.67
N TYR A 111 -11.33 9.71 -0.65
CA TYR A 111 -11.23 8.83 0.52
C TYR A 111 -9.78 8.42 0.81
N ALA A 112 -9.01 8.10 -0.23
CA ALA A 112 -7.59 7.77 -0.10
C ALA A 112 -6.78 8.92 0.51
N MET A 113 -7.02 10.18 0.10
CA MET A 113 -6.35 11.36 0.65
C MET A 113 -6.71 11.60 2.13
N GLN A 114 -7.94 11.30 2.54
CA GLN A 114 -8.35 11.46 3.93
C GLN A 114 -7.60 10.53 4.89
N ILE A 115 -7.11 9.38 4.42
CA ILE A 115 -6.42 8.41 5.26
C ILE A 115 -5.16 9.03 5.89
N PRO A 116 -4.16 9.51 5.12
CA PRO A 116 -3.00 10.15 5.73
C PRO A 116 -3.33 11.49 6.39
N GLN A 117 -4.31 12.26 5.91
CA GLN A 117 -4.75 13.50 6.56
C GLN A 117 -5.28 13.27 7.99
N LYS A 118 -5.82 12.10 8.27
CA LYS A 118 -6.30 11.69 9.60
C LYS A 118 -5.24 10.95 10.44
N GLY A 119 -4.00 10.93 9.98
CA GLY A 119 -2.90 10.31 10.70
C GLY A 119 -2.74 8.80 10.46
N TYR A 120 -3.43 8.20 9.47
CA TYR A 120 -3.36 6.77 9.18
C TYR A 120 -2.37 6.45 8.05
N ILE A 121 -2.08 5.17 7.86
CA ILE A 121 -1.20 4.68 6.79
C ILE A 121 -2.03 4.23 5.59
N LEU A 122 -1.77 4.82 4.43
CA LEU A 122 -2.35 4.40 3.16
C LEU A 122 -1.37 3.56 2.35
N GLY A 123 -1.66 2.30 2.12
CA GLY A 123 -0.90 1.43 1.22
C GLY A 123 -1.31 1.60 -0.23
N ILE A 124 -0.34 1.85 -1.09
CA ILE A 124 -0.52 2.00 -2.53
C ILE A 124 0.49 1.13 -3.29
N PHE A 125 0.04 0.52 -4.36
CA PHE A 125 0.89 -0.11 -5.35
C PHE A 125 0.92 0.79 -6.60
N PRO A 126 1.99 1.56 -6.85
CA PRO A 126 2.02 2.53 -7.95
C PRO A 126 1.79 1.91 -9.33
N GLU A 127 2.15 0.65 -9.53
CA GLU A 127 1.91 -0.08 -10.78
C GLU A 127 0.41 -0.22 -11.13
N GLY A 128 -0.46 -0.21 -10.12
CA GLY A 128 -1.90 -0.39 -10.27
C GLY A 128 -2.33 -1.78 -10.74
N THR A 129 -1.39 -2.71 -10.89
CA THR A 129 -1.63 -4.12 -11.22
C THR A 129 -0.47 -4.96 -10.70
N ARG A 130 -0.68 -6.26 -10.54
CA ARG A 130 0.39 -7.18 -10.17
C ARG A 130 1.36 -7.39 -11.32
N SER A 131 2.65 -7.44 -11.00
CA SER A 131 3.70 -7.85 -11.93
C SER A 131 3.46 -9.30 -12.39
N ARG A 132 3.79 -9.59 -13.64
CA ARG A 132 3.68 -10.95 -14.21
C ARG A 132 4.99 -11.74 -14.12
N ASN A 133 6.10 -11.04 -13.95
CA ASN A 133 7.45 -11.61 -13.94
C ASN A 133 8.18 -11.46 -12.60
N GLY A 134 7.45 -11.03 -11.55
CA GLY A 134 8.01 -10.84 -10.21
C GLY A 134 8.86 -9.57 -10.04
N LYS A 135 9.13 -8.81 -11.10
CA LYS A 135 9.93 -7.58 -11.05
C LYS A 135 9.03 -6.35 -10.96
N PRO A 136 9.49 -5.25 -10.33
CA PRO A 136 8.77 -3.98 -10.36
C PRO A 136 8.45 -3.56 -11.79
N GLY A 137 7.19 -3.16 -12.03
CA GLY A 137 6.70 -2.77 -13.33
C GLY A 137 6.75 -1.25 -13.56
N LYS A 138 5.87 -0.72 -14.42
CA LYS A 138 5.81 0.70 -14.70
C LYS A 138 4.84 1.42 -13.75
N PRO A 139 5.26 2.48 -13.03
CA PRO A 139 4.39 3.18 -12.10
C PRO A 139 3.39 4.10 -12.80
N LYS A 140 2.31 4.42 -12.11
CA LYS A 140 1.29 5.40 -12.48
C LYS A 140 1.30 6.55 -11.48
N ARG A 141 0.96 7.75 -11.94
CA ARG A 141 0.97 9.00 -11.17
C ARG A 141 0.01 9.07 -9.97
N GLY A 142 -0.80 8.03 -9.74
CA GLY A 142 -1.78 8.01 -8.66
C GLY A 142 -1.18 8.22 -7.27
N VAL A 143 0.01 7.69 -7.01
CA VAL A 143 0.72 7.86 -5.73
C VAL A 143 1.10 9.31 -5.49
N ALA A 144 1.68 9.99 -6.49
CA ALA A 144 2.06 11.40 -6.42
C ALA A 144 0.84 12.31 -6.23
N ARG A 145 -0.25 12.06 -6.98
CA ARG A 145 -1.51 12.83 -6.85
C ARG A 145 -2.12 12.72 -5.45
N ILE A 146 -2.09 11.54 -4.84
CA ILE A 146 -2.61 11.36 -3.47
C ILE A 146 -1.66 12.01 -2.47
N ALA A 147 -0.33 11.89 -2.64
CA ALA A 147 0.65 12.55 -1.78
C ALA A 147 0.49 14.06 -1.78
N ALA A 148 0.34 14.66 -2.97
CA ALA A 148 0.10 16.09 -3.12
C ALA A 148 -1.21 16.54 -2.47
N GLY A 149 -2.32 15.86 -2.77
CA GLY A 149 -3.63 16.22 -2.21
C GLY A 149 -3.77 15.98 -0.71
N ALA A 150 -3.01 15.04 -0.17
CA ALA A 150 -2.97 14.76 1.27
C ALA A 150 -1.89 15.56 2.01
N LYS A 151 -0.96 16.22 1.31
CA LYS A 151 0.21 16.92 1.85
C LYS A 151 1.01 16.04 2.81
N CYS A 152 1.35 14.83 2.38
CA CYS A 152 2.02 13.83 3.21
C CYS A 152 3.23 13.20 2.51
N GLY A 153 4.19 12.73 3.30
CA GLY A 153 5.35 11.99 2.81
C GLY A 153 5.00 10.57 2.33
N VAL A 154 5.97 9.93 1.71
CA VAL A 154 5.85 8.57 1.17
C VAL A 154 6.97 7.69 1.71
N LEU A 155 6.62 6.54 2.28
CA LEU A 155 7.55 5.49 2.70
C LEU A 155 7.65 4.46 1.57
N PRO A 156 8.78 4.35 0.85
CA PRO A 156 8.98 3.32 -0.15
C PRO A 156 9.20 1.97 0.52
N VAL A 157 8.61 0.93 -0.04
CA VAL A 157 8.72 -0.45 0.44
C VAL A 157 8.95 -1.37 -0.73
N SER A 158 9.81 -2.35 -0.59
CA SER A 158 9.95 -3.42 -1.59
C SER A 158 9.54 -4.78 -1.06
N ILE A 159 8.95 -5.58 -1.94
CA ILE A 159 8.71 -6.99 -1.75
C ILE A 159 9.59 -7.74 -2.75
N TYR A 160 10.55 -8.49 -2.25
CA TYR A 160 11.39 -9.35 -3.06
C TYR A 160 11.05 -10.81 -2.84
N ASN A 161 10.77 -11.52 -3.93
CA ASN A 161 10.51 -12.95 -3.96
C ASN A 161 10.81 -13.50 -5.35
N ASP A 162 11.90 -14.24 -5.49
CA ASP A 162 12.36 -14.86 -6.74
C ASP A 162 11.83 -16.29 -6.94
N GLU A 163 11.26 -16.90 -5.89
CA GLU A 163 10.73 -18.26 -5.91
C GLU A 163 9.22 -18.31 -6.25
N GLY A 164 8.57 -17.15 -6.38
CA GLY A 164 7.10 -17.02 -6.42
C GLY A 164 6.48 -17.32 -5.05
N CYS A 165 5.18 -17.03 -4.87
CA CYS A 165 4.48 -17.22 -3.59
C CYS A 165 4.13 -18.70 -3.31
N LYS A 166 5.09 -19.59 -3.40
CA LYS A 166 4.98 -21.03 -3.07
C LYS A 166 5.09 -21.23 -1.55
N LYS A 167 4.72 -22.42 -1.10
CA LYS A 167 4.89 -22.79 0.32
C LYS A 167 6.40 -22.78 0.68
N HIS A 168 6.72 -22.17 1.80
CA HIS A 168 8.09 -21.99 2.32
C HIS A 168 9.03 -21.13 1.46
N SER A 169 8.51 -20.39 0.44
CA SER A 169 9.33 -19.43 -0.29
C SER A 169 9.86 -18.33 0.64
N ARG A 170 11.05 -17.84 0.32
CA ARG A 170 11.65 -16.70 1.02
C ARG A 170 11.01 -15.41 0.50
N ILE A 171 10.64 -14.54 1.41
CA ILE A 171 10.11 -13.22 1.09
C ILE A 171 10.86 -12.21 1.93
N THR A 172 11.46 -11.23 1.29
CA THR A 172 12.09 -10.10 1.97
C THR A 172 11.26 -8.85 1.73
N ILE A 173 10.81 -8.22 2.82
CA ILE A 173 10.08 -6.96 2.79
C ILE A 173 10.97 -5.90 3.40
N ARG A 174 11.34 -4.87 2.61
CA ARG A 174 12.18 -3.76 3.05
C ARG A 174 11.37 -2.49 3.14
N TYR A 175 11.41 -1.86 4.29
CA TYR A 175 10.88 -0.51 4.51
C TYR A 175 12.04 0.47 4.35
N GLY A 176 12.01 1.30 3.31
CA GLY A 176 13.01 2.31 3.02
C GLY A 176 12.92 3.52 3.96
N LYS A 177 13.64 4.57 3.63
CA LYS A 177 13.55 5.84 4.36
C LYS A 177 12.35 6.64 3.87
N MET A 178 11.71 7.36 4.80
CA MET A 178 10.62 8.28 4.45
C MET A 178 11.12 9.36 3.50
N ILE A 179 10.40 9.55 2.41
CA ILE A 179 10.54 10.71 1.54
C ILE A 179 9.57 11.77 2.08
N PRO A 180 10.05 12.85 2.70
CA PRO A 180 9.21 13.93 3.19
C PRO A 180 8.42 14.58 2.06
N TYR A 181 7.27 15.19 2.37
CA TYR A 181 6.44 15.88 1.38
C TYR A 181 7.22 16.94 0.60
N GLU A 182 8.04 17.70 1.30
CA GLU A 182 8.87 18.79 0.76
C GLU A 182 9.86 18.31 -0.30
N GLU A 183 10.28 17.05 -0.21
CA GLU A 183 11.21 16.44 -1.15
C GLU A 183 10.54 15.86 -2.39
N LEU A 184 9.20 15.83 -2.45
CA LEU A 184 8.46 15.33 -3.61
C LEU A 184 8.41 16.33 -4.77
N GLY A 185 8.82 17.60 -4.52
CA GLY A 185 9.00 18.62 -5.57
C GLY A 185 7.69 19.24 -6.06
N PHE A 186 6.61 19.23 -5.25
CA PHE A 186 5.39 19.96 -5.58
C PHE A 186 5.55 21.45 -5.23
N THR A 187 5.26 22.34 -6.18
CA THR A 187 5.38 23.79 -5.99
C THR A 187 4.07 24.44 -5.58
N ASP A 188 2.94 23.90 -6.04
CA ASP A 188 1.61 24.45 -5.83
C ASP A 188 0.64 23.42 -5.20
N GLU A 189 -0.53 23.92 -4.74
CA GLU A 189 -1.59 23.05 -4.22
C GLU A 189 -2.13 22.03 -5.25
N LYS A 190 -2.03 22.39 -6.54
CA LYS A 190 -2.38 21.49 -7.65
C LYS A 190 -1.13 21.23 -8.48
N PRO A 191 -0.48 20.07 -8.27
CA PRO A 191 0.73 19.76 -9.00
C PRO A 191 0.47 19.66 -10.49
N THR A 192 1.45 20.11 -11.27
CA THR A 192 1.47 19.91 -12.71
C THR A 192 1.64 18.44 -13.04
N ARG A 193 1.41 18.10 -14.30
CA ARG A 193 1.61 16.72 -14.77
C ARG A 193 3.08 16.30 -14.65
N GLU A 194 3.98 17.20 -14.96
CA GLU A 194 5.43 17.01 -14.90
C GLU A 194 5.89 16.77 -13.46
N GLU A 195 5.37 17.53 -12.49
CA GLU A 195 5.64 17.32 -11.06
C GLU A 195 5.10 15.96 -10.57
N GLU A 196 3.87 15.58 -10.99
CA GLU A 196 3.32 14.25 -10.67
C GLU A 196 4.20 13.12 -11.23
N GLU A 197 4.72 13.26 -12.45
CA GLU A 197 5.60 12.30 -13.11
C GLU A 197 6.95 12.22 -12.37
N ALA A 198 7.59 13.35 -12.10
CA ALA A 198 8.88 13.41 -11.39
C ALA A 198 8.79 12.82 -9.96
N ALA A 199 7.75 13.19 -9.19
CA ALA A 199 7.52 12.63 -7.88
C ALA A 199 7.28 11.11 -7.92
N THR A 200 6.52 10.63 -8.93
CA THR A 200 6.27 9.20 -9.12
C THR A 200 7.55 8.45 -9.45
N GLU A 201 8.39 8.99 -10.32
CA GLU A 201 9.69 8.39 -10.67
C GLU A 201 10.64 8.36 -9.48
N LYS A 202 10.71 9.43 -8.69
CA LYS A 202 11.49 9.46 -7.44
C LYS A 202 11.05 8.37 -6.48
N ILE A 203 9.74 8.30 -6.17
CA ILE A 203 9.17 7.28 -5.26
C ILE A 203 9.46 5.87 -5.78
N PHE A 204 9.23 5.65 -7.06
CA PHE A 204 9.38 4.32 -7.63
C PHE A 204 10.85 3.90 -7.81
N GLY A 205 11.74 4.84 -8.03
CA GLY A 205 13.19 4.63 -8.05
C GLY A 205 13.69 4.06 -6.72
N GLU A 206 13.22 4.62 -5.59
CA GLU A 206 13.53 4.11 -4.26
C GLU A 206 13.00 2.68 -4.04
N ILE A 207 11.78 2.38 -4.53
CA ILE A 207 11.21 1.03 -4.45
C ILE A 207 12.06 0.03 -5.24
N VAL A 208 12.51 0.41 -6.44
CA VAL A 208 13.37 -0.41 -7.29
C VAL A 208 14.73 -0.64 -6.64
N ALA A 209 15.36 0.42 -6.10
CA ALA A 209 16.64 0.31 -5.41
C ALA A 209 16.58 -0.67 -4.23
N LEU A 210 15.54 -0.57 -3.39
CA LEU A 210 15.29 -1.52 -2.30
C LEU A 210 15.03 -2.96 -2.80
N TRP A 211 14.39 -3.10 -3.96
CA TRP A 211 14.12 -4.41 -4.56
C TRP A 211 15.38 -5.05 -5.11
N GLU A 212 16.28 -4.28 -5.71
CA GLU A 212 17.55 -4.75 -6.29
C GLU A 212 18.54 -5.29 -5.24
N GLU A 213 18.36 -4.95 -3.96
CA GLU A 213 19.12 -5.56 -2.86
C GLU A 213 18.86 -7.07 -2.69
N GLY A 214 17.83 -7.62 -3.33
CA GLY A 214 17.53 -9.06 -3.32
C GLY A 214 17.07 -9.59 -1.95
N HIS A 215 17.40 -10.85 -1.65
CA HIS A 215 17.18 -11.42 -0.32
C HIS A 215 18.18 -10.87 0.69
N CYS A 216 17.70 -10.64 1.90
CA CYS A 216 18.56 -10.39 3.05
C CYS A 216 19.04 -11.75 3.60
N GLU A 217 20.31 -11.86 3.91
CA GLU A 217 20.93 -13.04 4.57
C GLU A 217 20.38 -13.31 5.99
#